data_51a3cf3ce5a9a0272e59c6860fbc0f5b
#
_entry.id   51a3cf3ce5a9a0272e59c6860fbc0f5b
#
_cell.length_a   1.000
_cell.length_b   1.000
_cell.length_c   1.000
_cell.angle_alpha   90.00
_cell.angle_beta   90.00
_cell.angle_gamma   90.00
#
_symmetry.space_group_name_H-M   'P 1'
#
loop_
_entity.id
_entity.type
_entity.pdbx_description
1 polymer ?
#
loop_
_entity_poly.entity_id
_entity_poly.type
_entity_poly.pdbx_seq_one_letter_code
_entity_poly.pdbx_strand_id
1 'polypeptide(L)'
;RQMCIRDRSLSGLPQLPVRLNERPVVLNTSTGVLKGKMVTPNQESGYPVVLIIPGSGPTDMDGNSAALPGKNNSLRYLAEGLAGKGIASLRYDKRGIASSASAGKDEYSMRFEDGIKDARGWIDYLSKDKRISGIYVLGHSEGALVGMAASVDNPKVKGYISVAGAGRPAYEIIEEQMAGQPEVIRNMVRSINTSLKEGKLVPDVPIGLQALFRSSVQPYMISWYTYNPQEIIKKLKVPVLILQGDKD
;
A
#
# COMPACT_ATOMS: atom_id res chain seq x y z
N ARG A 1 20.31 6.58 -4.55
CA ARG A 1 20.41 6.68 -3.08
C ARG A 1 19.36 5.71 -2.53
N GLN A 2 19.82 4.63 -1.90
CA GLN A 2 18.97 3.78 -1.10
C GLN A 2 18.14 4.65 -0.16
N MET A 3 16.84 4.42 -0.14
CA MET A 3 15.95 4.96 0.88
C MET A 3 16.42 4.40 2.23
N CYS A 4 17.41 5.07 2.82
CA CYS A 4 17.89 4.77 4.16
C CYS A 4 16.88 5.36 5.14
N ILE A 5 15.93 4.56 5.57
CA ILE A 5 15.35 4.74 6.90
C ILE A 5 16.53 4.50 7.84
N ARG A 6 17.27 5.57 8.21
CA ARG A 6 18.23 5.51 9.29
C ARG A 6 17.44 5.16 10.54
N ASP A 7 17.69 3.96 11.01
CA ASP A 7 17.31 3.51 12.33
C ASP A 7 17.80 4.52 13.38
N ARG A 8 16.97 5.50 13.68
CA ARG A 8 17.08 6.21 14.96
C ARG A 8 16.54 5.22 15.96
N SER A 9 17.42 4.68 16.79
CA SER A 9 17.06 3.87 17.94
C SER A 9 15.83 4.50 18.62
N LEU A 10 14.68 3.83 18.51
CA LEU A 10 13.41 4.21 19.13
C LEU A 10 13.44 3.98 20.64
N SER A 11 14.64 4.08 21.27
CA SER A 11 14.88 3.91 22.69
C SER A 11 14.25 4.97 23.59
N GLY A 12 13.38 5.82 23.06
CA GLY A 12 12.68 6.86 23.81
C GLY A 12 11.16 6.92 23.63
N LEU A 13 10.57 6.01 22.85
CA LEU A 13 9.11 5.93 22.80
C LEU A 13 8.60 5.24 24.06
N PRO A 14 7.62 5.80 24.78
CA PRO A 14 7.01 5.12 25.90
C PRO A 14 6.46 3.79 25.42
N GLN A 15 6.97 2.68 25.94
CA GLN A 15 6.33 1.39 25.78
C GLN A 15 4.94 1.49 26.41
N LEU A 16 3.94 1.65 25.57
CA LEU A 16 2.55 1.62 26.01
C LEU A 16 2.24 0.18 26.41
N PRO A 17 1.97 -0.11 27.68
CA PRO A 17 1.44 -1.40 28.10
C PRO A 17 -0.06 -1.45 27.77
N VAL A 18 -0.41 -1.22 26.51
CA VAL A 18 -1.79 -1.41 26.05
C VAL A 18 -1.91 -2.89 25.67
N ARG A 19 -2.70 -3.65 26.42
CA ARG A 19 -3.21 -4.93 25.92
C ARG A 19 -4.00 -4.63 24.66
N LEU A 20 -3.34 -4.83 23.52
CA LEU A 20 -3.97 -4.65 22.23
C LEU A 20 -4.90 -5.83 21.99
N ASN A 21 -6.17 -5.56 21.76
CA ASN A 21 -7.11 -6.55 21.24
C ASN A 21 -6.84 -6.77 19.75
N GLU A 22 -5.75 -7.50 19.46
CA GLU A 22 -5.42 -7.90 18.09
C GLU A 22 -6.06 -9.25 17.77
N ARG A 23 -6.79 -9.33 16.67
CA ARG A 23 -7.38 -10.57 16.18
C ARG A 23 -7.11 -10.77 14.69
N PRO A 24 -6.92 -12.02 14.24
CA PRO A 24 -6.85 -12.32 12.82
C PRO A 24 -8.20 -12.08 12.15
N VAL A 25 -8.14 -11.63 10.89
CA VAL A 25 -9.32 -11.46 10.02
C VAL A 25 -9.00 -12.00 8.64
N VAL A 26 -10.03 -12.42 7.93
CA VAL A 26 -9.92 -12.96 6.57
C VAL A 26 -10.92 -12.30 5.64
N LEU A 27 -10.52 -12.12 4.38
CA LEU A 27 -11.38 -11.70 3.29
C LEU A 27 -11.32 -12.75 2.17
N ASN A 28 -12.44 -13.38 1.86
CA ASN A 28 -12.54 -14.28 0.72
C ASN A 28 -12.64 -13.47 -0.57
N THR A 29 -11.79 -13.80 -1.54
CA THR A 29 -11.79 -13.22 -2.87
C THR A 29 -11.98 -14.32 -3.92
N SER A 30 -12.20 -13.94 -5.17
CA SER A 30 -12.35 -14.91 -6.27
C SER A 30 -11.07 -15.73 -6.56
N THR A 31 -9.91 -15.27 -6.09
CA THR A 31 -8.61 -15.93 -6.33
C THR A 31 -8.03 -16.62 -5.09
N GLY A 32 -8.62 -16.40 -3.92
CA GLY A 32 -8.16 -16.97 -2.66
C GLY A 32 -8.47 -16.09 -1.45
N VAL A 33 -7.85 -16.39 -0.33
CA VAL A 33 -8.12 -15.74 0.95
C VAL A 33 -7.03 -14.73 1.27
N LEU A 34 -7.41 -13.48 1.47
CA LEU A 34 -6.55 -12.46 2.05
C LEU A 34 -6.62 -12.55 3.58
N LYS A 35 -5.48 -12.44 4.21
CA LYS A 35 -5.34 -12.47 5.67
C LYS A 35 -4.87 -11.13 6.19
N GLY A 36 -5.43 -10.73 7.30
CA GLY A 36 -5.11 -9.49 7.97
C GLY A 36 -5.25 -9.59 9.47
N LYS A 37 -5.00 -8.48 10.14
CA LYS A 37 -5.14 -8.31 11.57
C LYS A 37 -5.93 -7.05 11.87
N MET A 38 -6.90 -7.17 12.73
CA MET A 38 -7.65 -6.05 13.26
C MET A 38 -7.23 -5.79 14.70
N VAL A 39 -6.88 -4.54 14.99
CA VAL A 39 -6.62 -4.06 16.34
C VAL A 39 -7.80 -3.17 16.74
N THR A 40 -8.39 -3.43 17.91
CA THR A 40 -9.48 -2.60 18.44
C THR A 40 -9.04 -1.94 19.74
N PRO A 41 -9.51 -0.70 20.03
CA PRO A 41 -9.29 -0.07 21.31
C PRO A 41 -10.08 -0.79 22.42
N ASN A 42 -9.79 -0.47 23.67
CA ASN A 42 -10.53 -0.95 24.86
C ASN A 42 -11.90 -0.24 24.99
N GLN A 43 -12.63 -0.15 23.91
CA GLN A 43 -13.93 0.50 23.82
C GLN A 43 -14.90 -0.47 23.15
N GLU A 44 -16.11 -0.62 23.68
CA GLU A 44 -17.06 -1.62 23.19
C GLU A 44 -17.60 -1.28 21.79
N SER A 45 -17.88 0.00 21.51
CA SER A 45 -18.44 0.45 20.23
C SER A 45 -18.19 1.93 20.01
N GLY A 46 -18.54 2.45 18.82
CA GLY A 46 -18.47 3.86 18.47
C GLY A 46 -17.06 4.33 18.10
N TYR A 47 -16.11 3.42 17.88
CA TYR A 47 -14.75 3.79 17.47
C TYR A 47 -14.61 3.92 15.94
N PRO A 48 -13.81 4.87 15.45
CA PRO A 48 -13.42 4.91 14.06
C PRO A 48 -12.41 3.79 13.75
N VAL A 49 -12.34 3.38 12.49
CA VAL A 49 -11.37 2.39 12.03
C VAL A 49 -10.55 2.92 10.86
N VAL A 50 -9.26 2.62 10.84
CA VAL A 50 -8.34 2.91 9.73
C VAL A 50 -7.99 1.60 9.02
N LEU A 51 -8.35 1.50 7.73
CA LEU A 51 -7.81 0.47 6.84
C LEU A 51 -6.41 0.91 6.41
N ILE A 52 -5.39 0.13 6.74
CA ILE A 52 -3.98 0.42 6.43
C ILE A 52 -3.55 -0.44 5.24
N ILE A 53 -3.14 0.22 4.16
CA ILE A 53 -2.72 -0.42 2.90
C ILE A 53 -1.20 -0.26 2.77
N PRO A 54 -0.44 -1.38 2.68
CA PRO A 54 1.02 -1.32 2.59
C PRO A 54 1.51 -0.83 1.23
N GLY A 55 2.80 -0.46 1.17
CA GLY A 55 3.48 -0.01 -0.04
C GLY A 55 3.78 -1.12 -1.06
N SER A 56 4.56 -0.77 -2.08
CA SER A 56 4.94 -1.63 -3.21
C SER A 56 5.79 -2.84 -2.79
N GLY A 57 5.98 -3.76 -3.75
CA GLY A 57 6.84 -4.93 -3.60
C GLY A 57 6.33 -5.93 -2.56
N PRO A 58 7.20 -6.83 -2.05
CA PRO A 58 6.83 -7.88 -1.11
C PRO A 58 6.71 -7.36 0.33
N THR A 59 5.97 -6.27 0.52
CA THR A 59 5.73 -5.64 1.82
C THR A 59 4.52 -6.27 2.50
N ASP A 60 4.74 -6.79 3.71
CA ASP A 60 3.73 -7.43 4.55
C ASP A 60 2.83 -6.41 5.28
N MET A 61 1.82 -6.91 5.99
CA MET A 61 0.87 -6.10 6.75
C MET A 61 1.52 -5.29 7.89
N ASP A 62 2.67 -5.71 8.38
CA ASP A 62 3.40 -5.03 9.46
C ASP A 62 4.37 -3.95 8.92
N GLY A 63 4.52 -3.85 7.58
CA GLY A 63 5.39 -2.89 6.91
C GLY A 63 6.80 -3.42 6.63
N ASN A 64 7.03 -4.72 6.81
CA ASN A 64 8.32 -5.34 6.53
C ASN A 64 8.38 -5.81 5.08
N SER A 65 9.54 -5.67 4.45
CA SER A 65 9.77 -6.15 3.09
C SER A 65 10.70 -7.37 3.12
N ALA A 66 10.28 -8.45 2.45
CA ALA A 66 11.13 -9.62 2.26
C ALA A 66 12.39 -9.34 1.40
N ALA A 67 12.42 -8.22 0.68
CA ALA A 67 13.57 -7.78 -0.11
C ALA A 67 14.62 -7.00 0.69
N LEU A 68 14.34 -6.66 1.95
CA LEU A 68 15.22 -5.85 2.80
C LEU A 68 15.60 -6.61 4.09
N PRO A 69 16.83 -6.45 4.58
CA PRO A 69 17.22 -7.04 5.86
C PRO A 69 16.51 -6.34 7.02
N GLY A 70 16.13 -7.12 8.02
CA GLY A 70 15.51 -6.62 9.25
C GLY A 70 14.00 -6.39 9.15
N LYS A 71 13.41 -6.01 10.28
CA LYS A 71 11.98 -5.70 10.41
C LYS A 71 11.83 -4.34 11.05
N ASN A 72 11.16 -3.41 10.36
CA ASN A 72 10.87 -2.08 10.89
C ASN A 72 9.51 -2.01 11.60
N ASN A 73 8.58 -2.92 11.28
CA ASN A 73 7.23 -3.01 11.85
C ASN A 73 6.46 -1.67 11.83
N SER A 74 6.74 -0.80 10.86
CA SER A 74 6.21 0.57 10.84
C SER A 74 4.69 0.64 10.84
N LEU A 75 4.02 -0.22 10.05
CA LEU A 75 2.56 -0.26 9.99
C LEU A 75 1.95 -0.92 11.23
N ARG A 76 2.66 -1.87 11.85
CA ARG A 76 2.27 -2.43 13.13
C ARG A 76 2.32 -1.38 14.23
N TYR A 77 3.42 -0.64 14.37
CA TYR A 77 3.54 0.43 15.36
C TYR A 77 2.50 1.54 15.15
N LEU A 78 2.18 1.85 13.90
CA LEU A 78 1.09 2.77 13.59
C LEU A 78 -0.26 2.24 14.12
N ALA A 79 -0.57 0.97 13.88
CA ALA A 79 -1.80 0.34 14.37
C ALA A 79 -1.87 0.33 15.91
N GLU A 80 -0.77 0.05 16.57
CA GLU A 80 -0.64 0.10 18.03
C GLU A 80 -0.86 1.52 18.58
N GLY A 81 -0.24 2.53 17.94
CA GLY A 81 -0.41 3.94 18.30
C GLY A 81 -1.85 4.43 18.11
N LEU A 82 -2.52 4.02 17.04
CA LEU A 82 -3.92 4.34 16.78
C LEU A 82 -4.84 3.75 17.88
N ALA A 83 -4.63 2.49 18.26
CA ALA A 83 -5.40 1.83 19.30
C ALA A 83 -5.27 2.54 20.65
N GLY A 84 -4.08 3.02 20.98
CA GLY A 84 -3.83 3.85 22.18
C GLY A 84 -4.57 5.20 22.17
N LYS A 85 -5.09 5.62 21.01
CA LYS A 85 -5.90 6.84 20.83
C LYS A 85 -7.39 6.55 20.62
N GLY A 86 -7.84 5.33 20.86
CA GLY A 86 -9.23 4.95 20.69
C GLY A 86 -9.65 4.69 19.23
N ILE A 87 -8.70 4.50 18.33
CA ILE A 87 -8.93 4.28 16.91
C ILE A 87 -8.58 2.84 16.57
N ALA A 88 -9.53 2.08 16.02
CA ALA A 88 -9.27 0.75 15.51
C ALA A 88 -8.47 0.81 14.20
N SER A 89 -7.81 -0.30 13.86
CA SER A 89 -7.17 -0.42 12.57
C SER A 89 -7.29 -1.85 12.02
N LEU A 90 -7.29 -1.96 10.69
CA LEU A 90 -7.15 -3.22 9.97
C LEU A 90 -5.96 -3.08 9.03
N ARG A 91 -4.99 -3.99 9.13
CA ARG A 91 -3.89 -4.15 8.21
C ARG A 91 -3.89 -5.56 7.63
N TYR A 92 -3.46 -5.72 6.40
CA TYR A 92 -3.55 -7.00 5.70
C TYR A 92 -2.36 -7.24 4.79
N ASP A 93 -2.04 -8.51 4.55
CA ASP A 93 -1.08 -8.89 3.52
C ASP A 93 -1.74 -8.81 2.16
N LYS A 94 -1.09 -8.12 1.22
CA LYS A 94 -1.54 -8.05 -0.18
C LYS A 94 -1.60 -9.46 -0.78
N ARG A 95 -2.42 -9.64 -1.81
CA ARG A 95 -2.46 -10.91 -2.55
C ARG A 95 -1.07 -11.30 -3.07
N GLY A 96 -0.73 -12.55 -2.95
CA GLY A 96 0.59 -13.07 -3.32
C GLY A 96 1.69 -12.81 -2.29
N ILE A 97 1.42 -12.09 -1.19
CA ILE A 97 2.42 -11.70 -0.20
C ILE A 97 2.15 -12.37 1.15
N ALA A 98 3.23 -12.81 1.81
CA ALA A 98 3.26 -13.34 3.17
C ALA A 98 2.11 -14.32 3.45
N SER A 99 1.24 -14.05 4.42
CA SER A 99 0.16 -14.95 4.79
C SER A 99 -0.98 -15.03 3.75
N SER A 100 -1.03 -14.11 2.79
CA SER A 100 -1.95 -14.09 1.65
C SER A 100 -1.33 -14.63 0.35
N ALA A 101 -0.19 -15.36 0.43
CA ALA A 101 0.53 -15.87 -0.75
C ALA A 101 -0.37 -16.69 -1.68
N SER A 102 -1.24 -17.53 -1.13
CA SER A 102 -2.16 -18.37 -1.91
C SER A 102 -3.27 -17.61 -2.66
N ALA A 103 -3.49 -16.34 -2.35
CA ALA A 103 -4.47 -15.51 -3.05
C ALA A 103 -3.94 -14.91 -4.36
N GLY A 104 -2.62 -14.86 -4.55
CA GLY A 104 -1.98 -14.53 -5.81
C GLY A 104 -1.82 -15.79 -6.65
N LYS A 105 -2.42 -15.86 -7.85
CA LYS A 105 -2.26 -17.02 -8.74
C LYS A 105 -0.84 -17.09 -9.32
N ASP A 106 -0.52 -16.07 -10.07
CA ASP A 106 0.81 -15.82 -10.63
C ASP A 106 1.01 -14.31 -10.79
N GLU A 107 2.25 -13.87 -10.85
CA GLU A 107 2.57 -12.45 -10.96
C GLU A 107 2.12 -11.86 -12.29
N TYR A 108 2.19 -12.63 -13.37
CA TYR A 108 1.83 -12.16 -14.71
C TYR A 108 0.33 -11.84 -14.85
N SER A 109 -0.53 -12.54 -14.13
CA SER A 109 -1.98 -12.30 -14.13
C SER A 109 -2.41 -11.14 -13.25
N MET A 110 -1.54 -10.65 -12.35
CA MET A 110 -1.88 -9.58 -11.42
C MET A 110 -2.00 -8.23 -12.12
N ARG A 111 -2.93 -7.40 -11.63
CA ARG A 111 -3.17 -6.04 -12.10
C ARG A 111 -3.28 -5.09 -10.90
N PHE A 112 -3.00 -3.82 -11.12
CA PHE A 112 -3.14 -2.79 -10.09
C PHE A 112 -4.57 -2.70 -9.54
N GLU A 113 -5.57 -2.92 -10.41
CA GLU A 113 -6.99 -2.98 -10.05
C GLU A 113 -7.32 -4.06 -9.02
N ASP A 114 -6.53 -5.12 -8.95
CA ASP A 114 -6.76 -6.17 -7.96
C ASP A 114 -6.51 -5.66 -6.54
N GLY A 115 -5.49 -4.82 -6.36
CA GLY A 115 -5.26 -4.13 -5.08
C GLY A 115 -6.41 -3.19 -4.70
N ILE A 116 -6.97 -2.48 -5.68
CA ILE A 116 -8.13 -1.59 -5.47
C ILE A 116 -9.37 -2.40 -5.07
N LYS A 117 -9.62 -3.53 -5.75
CA LYS A 117 -10.73 -4.44 -5.41
C LYS A 117 -10.57 -5.02 -4.01
N ASP A 118 -9.35 -5.41 -3.63
CA ASP A 118 -9.05 -5.91 -2.29
C ASP A 118 -9.32 -4.86 -1.22
N ALA A 119 -8.85 -3.63 -1.43
CA ALA A 119 -9.11 -2.53 -0.51
C ALA A 119 -10.61 -2.24 -0.37
N ARG A 120 -11.37 -2.23 -1.47
CA ARG A 120 -12.85 -2.11 -1.43
C ARG A 120 -13.50 -3.28 -0.70
N GLY A 121 -13.03 -4.50 -0.91
CA GLY A 121 -13.50 -5.68 -0.17
C GLY A 121 -13.29 -5.55 1.34
N TRP A 122 -12.14 -5.04 1.79
CA TRP A 122 -11.88 -4.77 3.19
C TRP A 122 -12.76 -3.63 3.75
N ILE A 123 -13.02 -2.57 2.97
CA ILE A 123 -13.97 -1.52 3.34
C ILE A 123 -15.36 -2.12 3.53
N ASP A 124 -15.80 -3.00 2.64
CA ASP A 124 -17.08 -3.70 2.74
C ASP A 124 -17.12 -4.64 3.94
N TYR A 125 -16.02 -5.32 4.26
CA TYR A 125 -15.89 -6.13 5.47
C TYR A 125 -16.08 -5.28 6.73
N LEU A 126 -15.35 -4.16 6.83
CA LEU A 126 -15.43 -3.25 7.97
C LEU A 126 -16.81 -2.61 8.13
N SER A 127 -17.50 -2.30 7.04
CA SER A 127 -18.82 -1.66 7.08
C SER A 127 -19.93 -2.52 7.68
N LYS A 128 -19.70 -3.84 7.85
CA LYS A 128 -20.62 -4.76 8.48
C LYS A 128 -20.52 -4.78 10.01
N ASP A 129 -19.45 -4.27 10.57
CA ASP A 129 -19.25 -4.21 12.03
C ASP A 129 -19.94 -2.96 12.60
N LYS A 130 -21.07 -3.17 13.29
CA LYS A 130 -21.89 -2.09 13.85
C LYS A 130 -21.19 -1.29 14.97
N ARG A 131 -20.04 -1.76 15.46
CA ARG A 131 -19.25 -1.05 16.47
C ARG A 131 -18.43 0.08 15.87
N ILE A 132 -18.26 0.08 14.54
CA ILE A 132 -17.46 1.06 13.81
C ILE A 132 -18.31 2.30 13.51
N SER A 133 -17.85 3.47 13.96
CA SER A 133 -18.50 4.76 13.72
C SER A 133 -18.15 5.41 12.38
N GLY A 134 -17.00 5.04 11.80
CA GLY A 134 -16.53 5.57 10.52
C GLY A 134 -15.30 4.83 10.01
N ILE A 135 -15.17 4.70 8.69
CA ILE A 135 -14.06 4.03 8.04
C ILE A 135 -13.17 5.09 7.37
N TYR A 136 -11.89 5.06 7.69
CA TYR A 136 -10.86 5.88 7.08
C TYR A 136 -9.88 4.97 6.35
N VAL A 137 -9.38 5.42 5.20
CA VAL A 137 -8.42 4.65 4.39
C VAL A 137 -7.08 5.34 4.45
N LEU A 138 -6.06 4.62 4.90
CA LEU A 138 -4.67 5.06 4.93
C LEU A 138 -3.85 4.18 4.00
N GLY A 139 -3.14 4.79 3.08
CA GLY A 139 -2.20 4.09 2.22
C GLY A 139 -0.78 4.63 2.38
N HIS A 140 0.19 3.73 2.36
CA HIS A 140 1.61 4.06 2.36
C HIS A 140 2.21 3.84 0.98
N SER A 141 2.93 4.82 0.44
CA SER A 141 3.62 4.73 -0.85
C SER A 141 2.65 4.32 -1.99
N GLU A 142 2.86 3.21 -2.70
CA GLU A 142 1.93 2.65 -3.70
C GLU A 142 0.53 2.44 -3.11
N GLY A 143 0.45 1.98 -1.86
CA GLY A 143 -0.82 1.78 -1.14
C GLY A 143 -1.63 3.07 -0.99
N ALA A 144 -0.98 4.25 -1.04
CA ALA A 144 -1.68 5.53 -1.06
C ALA A 144 -2.53 5.66 -2.34
N LEU A 145 -1.98 5.34 -3.51
CA LEU A 145 -2.75 5.39 -4.75
C LEU A 145 -3.87 4.33 -4.80
N VAL A 146 -3.59 3.11 -4.30
CA VAL A 146 -4.62 2.06 -4.15
C VAL A 146 -5.76 2.53 -3.26
N GLY A 147 -5.44 3.07 -2.08
CA GLY A 147 -6.42 3.57 -1.12
C GLY A 147 -7.21 4.76 -1.63
N MET A 148 -6.55 5.68 -2.33
CA MET A 148 -7.17 6.81 -3.01
C MET A 148 -8.23 6.34 -4.03
N ALA A 149 -7.84 5.43 -4.93
CA ALA A 149 -8.72 4.89 -5.96
C ALA A 149 -9.87 4.05 -5.37
N ALA A 150 -9.64 3.33 -4.27
CA ALA A 150 -10.68 2.58 -3.57
C ALA A 150 -11.69 3.49 -2.87
N SER A 151 -11.29 4.72 -2.50
CA SER A 151 -12.12 5.70 -1.81
C SER A 151 -12.99 6.54 -2.75
N VAL A 152 -12.65 6.61 -4.04
CA VAL A 152 -13.47 7.34 -5.03
C VAL A 152 -14.84 6.69 -5.13
N ASP A 153 -15.90 7.54 -5.05
CA ASP A 153 -17.31 7.17 -5.12
C ASP A 153 -17.70 6.04 -4.14
N ASN A 154 -17.02 5.95 -3.01
CA ASN A 154 -17.31 4.97 -1.96
C ASN A 154 -17.93 5.68 -0.74
N PRO A 155 -19.27 5.63 -0.55
CA PRO A 155 -19.95 6.36 0.52
C PRO A 155 -19.65 5.84 1.93
N LYS A 156 -19.02 4.65 2.05
CA LYS A 156 -18.60 4.05 3.31
C LYS A 156 -17.34 4.70 3.89
N VAL A 157 -16.53 5.33 3.04
CA VAL A 157 -15.29 6.01 3.44
C VAL A 157 -15.61 7.40 3.96
N LYS A 158 -15.06 7.74 5.12
CA LYS A 158 -15.23 9.05 5.78
C LYS A 158 -14.03 9.98 5.66
N GLY A 159 -12.87 9.45 5.25
CA GLY A 159 -11.66 10.22 5.01
C GLY A 159 -10.55 9.36 4.41
N TYR A 160 -9.63 10.01 3.74
CA TYR A 160 -8.47 9.38 3.09
C TYR A 160 -7.17 9.99 3.63
N ILE A 161 -6.18 9.14 3.86
CA ILE A 161 -4.86 9.50 4.41
C ILE A 161 -3.78 8.95 3.50
N SER A 162 -2.95 9.83 2.95
CA SER A 162 -1.76 9.49 2.17
C SER A 162 -0.52 9.63 3.04
N VAL A 163 0.26 8.57 3.14
CA VAL A 163 1.56 8.57 3.83
C VAL A 163 2.65 8.24 2.81
N ALA A 164 3.56 9.20 2.58
CA ALA A 164 4.64 9.06 1.59
C ALA A 164 4.11 8.61 0.20
N GLY A 165 2.93 9.09 -0.18
CA GLY A 165 2.28 8.74 -1.44
C GLY A 165 2.78 9.60 -2.59
N ALA A 166 3.01 8.96 -3.74
CA ALA A 166 3.42 9.67 -4.95
C ALA A 166 2.33 10.64 -5.44
N GLY A 167 2.70 11.89 -5.66
CA GLY A 167 1.81 12.92 -6.24
C GLY A 167 1.81 12.94 -7.77
N ARG A 168 2.54 12.04 -8.42
CA ARG A 168 2.68 11.92 -9.87
C ARG A 168 2.55 10.46 -10.32
N PRO A 169 2.28 10.20 -11.61
CA PRO A 169 2.21 8.84 -12.15
C PRO A 169 3.46 8.01 -11.83
N ALA A 170 3.27 6.70 -11.63
CA ALA A 170 4.33 5.81 -11.18
C ALA A 170 5.57 5.79 -12.10
N TYR A 171 5.38 5.88 -13.41
CA TYR A 171 6.50 5.92 -14.36
C TYR A 171 7.40 7.15 -14.17
N GLU A 172 6.84 8.32 -13.79
CA GLU A 172 7.63 9.52 -13.50
C GLU A 172 8.45 9.35 -12.22
N ILE A 173 7.84 8.78 -11.19
CA ILE A 173 8.52 8.51 -9.91
C ILE A 173 9.66 7.51 -10.10
N ILE A 174 9.43 6.45 -10.89
CA ILE A 174 10.47 5.46 -11.22
C ILE A 174 11.65 6.14 -11.93
N GLU A 175 11.38 6.99 -12.91
CA GLU A 175 12.44 7.72 -13.63
C GLU A 175 13.21 8.65 -12.70
N GLU A 176 12.54 9.35 -11.79
CA GLU A 176 13.17 10.21 -10.80
C GLU A 176 14.03 9.41 -9.81
N GLN A 177 13.55 8.28 -9.30
CA GLN A 177 14.32 7.40 -8.42
C GLN A 177 15.57 6.85 -9.10
N MET A 178 15.54 6.74 -10.42
CA MET A 178 16.68 6.32 -11.24
C MET A 178 17.59 7.47 -11.68
N ALA A 179 17.31 8.71 -11.28
CA ALA A 179 18.07 9.90 -11.73
C ALA A 179 19.56 9.85 -11.40
N GLY A 180 19.95 9.17 -10.32
CA GLY A 180 21.35 8.97 -9.92
C GLY A 180 22.11 7.88 -10.70
N GLN A 181 21.44 7.14 -11.59
CA GLN A 181 22.06 6.09 -12.40
C GLN A 181 22.77 6.67 -13.63
N PRO A 182 23.74 5.94 -14.23
CA PRO A 182 24.36 6.33 -15.48
C PRO A 182 23.34 6.63 -16.58
N GLU A 183 23.66 7.53 -17.49
CA GLU A 183 22.75 7.99 -18.55
C GLU A 183 22.19 6.83 -19.39
N VAL A 184 23.03 5.85 -19.72
CA VAL A 184 22.60 4.65 -20.47
C VAL A 184 21.46 3.92 -19.74
N ILE A 185 21.56 3.74 -18.42
CA ILE A 185 20.53 3.09 -17.61
C ILE A 185 19.27 3.95 -17.56
N ARG A 186 19.38 5.25 -17.37
CA ARG A 186 18.24 6.17 -17.39
C ARG A 186 17.48 6.12 -18.72
N ASN A 187 18.21 6.09 -19.83
CA ASN A 187 17.61 6.00 -21.16
C ASN A 187 16.91 4.66 -21.38
N MET A 188 17.48 3.55 -20.90
CA MET A 188 16.81 2.24 -20.92
C MET A 188 15.50 2.27 -20.12
N VAL A 189 15.51 2.83 -18.90
CA VAL A 189 14.31 2.97 -18.06
C VAL A 189 13.23 3.80 -18.76
N ARG A 190 13.58 4.93 -19.36
CA ARG A 190 12.63 5.75 -20.13
C ARG A 190 12.04 5.00 -21.33
N SER A 191 12.86 4.25 -22.06
CA SER A 191 12.40 3.45 -23.20
C SER A 191 11.42 2.37 -22.76
N ILE A 192 11.73 1.64 -21.67
CA ILE A 192 10.84 0.62 -21.10
C ILE A 192 9.54 1.27 -20.64
N ASN A 193 9.61 2.35 -19.85
CA ASN A 193 8.42 3.06 -19.38
C ASN A 193 7.53 3.53 -20.54
N THR A 194 8.12 4.06 -21.61
CA THR A 194 7.38 4.48 -22.81
C THR A 194 6.61 3.31 -23.40
N SER A 195 7.25 2.14 -23.58
CA SER A 195 6.58 0.95 -24.10
C SER A 195 5.46 0.49 -23.19
N LEU A 196 5.70 0.43 -21.88
CA LEU A 196 4.68 -0.01 -20.92
C LEU A 196 3.48 0.96 -20.83
N LYS A 197 3.72 2.27 -20.97
CA LYS A 197 2.63 3.28 -21.07
C LYS A 197 1.75 3.06 -22.29
N GLU A 198 2.32 2.57 -23.38
CA GLU A 198 1.59 2.20 -24.60
C GLU A 198 0.96 0.81 -24.54
N GLY A 199 1.05 0.13 -23.39
CA GLY A 199 0.54 -1.23 -23.22
C GLY A 199 1.38 -2.33 -23.88
N LYS A 200 2.62 -2.01 -24.29
CA LYS A 200 3.53 -2.91 -24.97
C LYS A 200 4.49 -3.58 -23.98
N LEU A 201 4.58 -4.91 -24.04
CA LEU A 201 5.57 -5.66 -23.26
C LEU A 201 6.97 -5.50 -23.84
N VAL A 202 7.98 -5.52 -22.97
CA VAL A 202 9.40 -5.48 -23.30
C VAL A 202 10.02 -6.81 -22.88
N PRO A 203 10.24 -7.76 -23.81
CA PRO A 203 10.72 -9.11 -23.46
C PRO A 203 12.18 -9.10 -23.00
N ASP A 204 13.03 -8.27 -23.64
CA ASP A 204 14.48 -8.25 -23.43
C ASP A 204 14.88 -7.15 -22.45
N VAL A 205 14.55 -7.33 -21.17
CA VAL A 205 14.95 -6.41 -20.12
C VAL A 205 16.36 -6.75 -19.62
N PRO A 206 17.32 -5.79 -19.60
CA PRO A 206 18.66 -6.00 -19.08
C PRO A 206 18.66 -6.54 -17.66
N ILE A 207 19.62 -7.42 -17.33
CA ILE A 207 19.69 -8.12 -16.05
C ILE A 207 19.67 -7.18 -14.84
N GLY A 208 20.32 -6.04 -14.92
CA GLY A 208 20.33 -5.01 -13.87
C GLY A 208 18.99 -4.29 -13.66
N LEU A 209 18.03 -4.44 -14.58
CA LEU A 209 16.68 -3.85 -14.50
C LEU A 209 15.59 -4.91 -14.26
N GLN A 210 15.94 -6.20 -14.21
CA GLN A 210 15.00 -7.29 -13.99
C GLN A 210 14.23 -7.19 -12.66
N ALA A 211 14.89 -6.68 -11.62
CA ALA A 211 14.23 -6.48 -10.33
C ALA A 211 13.01 -5.56 -10.42
N LEU A 212 13.04 -4.61 -11.37
CA LEU A 212 12.00 -3.60 -11.56
C LEU A 212 11.05 -3.92 -12.72
N PHE A 213 11.58 -4.46 -13.84
CA PHE A 213 10.84 -4.59 -15.10
C PHE A 213 10.79 -6.02 -15.65
N ARG A 214 11.02 -7.06 -14.83
CA ARG A 214 10.90 -8.45 -15.29
C ARG A 214 9.57 -8.69 -16.00
N SER A 215 9.57 -9.58 -16.98
CA SER A 215 8.40 -9.81 -17.85
C SER A 215 7.12 -10.14 -17.06
N SER A 216 7.24 -10.83 -15.93
CA SER A 216 6.09 -11.21 -15.10
C SER A 216 5.40 -10.02 -14.42
N VAL A 217 6.10 -8.92 -14.12
CA VAL A 217 5.52 -7.74 -13.46
C VAL A 217 4.98 -6.69 -14.45
N GLN A 218 5.38 -6.78 -15.72
CA GLN A 218 5.02 -5.74 -16.69
C GLN A 218 3.50 -5.56 -16.89
N PRO A 219 2.67 -6.60 -16.92
CA PRO A 219 1.21 -6.42 -17.00
C PRO A 219 0.64 -5.64 -15.82
N TYR A 220 1.20 -5.84 -14.62
CA TYR A 220 0.85 -5.05 -13.44
C TYR A 220 1.25 -3.58 -13.64
N MET A 221 2.48 -3.31 -14.10
CA MET A 221 2.96 -1.95 -14.34
C MET A 221 2.14 -1.23 -15.41
N ILE A 222 1.79 -1.90 -16.50
CA ILE A 222 0.92 -1.36 -17.55
C ILE A 222 -0.40 -0.88 -16.95
N SER A 223 -1.04 -1.71 -16.13
CA SER A 223 -2.28 -1.34 -15.46
C SER A 223 -2.06 -0.19 -14.45
N TRP A 224 -0.98 -0.22 -13.68
CA TRP A 224 -0.65 0.83 -12.72
C TRP A 224 -0.44 2.20 -13.38
N TYR A 225 0.24 2.24 -14.54
CA TYR A 225 0.53 3.47 -15.28
C TYR A 225 -0.69 4.20 -15.81
N THR A 226 -1.84 3.53 -15.86
CA THR A 226 -3.11 4.19 -16.21
C THR A 226 -3.68 5.06 -15.09
N TYR A 227 -3.15 4.94 -13.86
CA TYR A 227 -3.62 5.68 -12.70
C TYR A 227 -2.78 6.93 -12.44
N ASN A 228 -3.39 8.11 -12.68
CA ASN A 228 -2.80 9.39 -12.35
C ASN A 228 -3.34 9.90 -11.01
N PRO A 229 -2.52 9.99 -9.94
CA PRO A 229 -2.96 10.43 -8.63
C PRO A 229 -3.53 11.85 -8.64
N GLN A 230 -2.99 12.74 -9.49
CA GLN A 230 -3.46 14.13 -9.61
C GLN A 230 -4.90 14.21 -10.13
N GLU A 231 -5.32 13.28 -10.98
CA GLU A 231 -6.68 13.24 -11.50
C GLU A 231 -7.64 12.47 -10.58
N ILE A 232 -7.12 11.50 -9.84
CA ILE A 232 -7.94 10.70 -8.93
C ILE A 232 -8.28 11.49 -7.66
N ILE A 233 -7.34 12.25 -7.10
CA ILE A 233 -7.57 13.05 -5.90
C ILE A 233 -8.70 14.08 -6.09
N LYS A 234 -8.85 14.63 -7.29
CA LYS A 234 -9.92 15.58 -7.62
C LYS A 234 -11.33 14.96 -7.51
N LYS A 235 -11.42 13.63 -7.59
CA LYS A 235 -12.68 12.89 -7.51
C LYS A 235 -13.09 12.55 -6.07
N LEU A 236 -12.18 12.72 -5.10
CA LEU A 236 -12.48 12.47 -3.69
C LEU A 236 -13.45 13.52 -3.15
N LYS A 237 -14.50 13.04 -2.49
CA LYS A 237 -15.53 13.87 -1.83
C LYS A 237 -15.44 13.82 -0.30
N VAL A 238 -14.31 13.34 0.22
CA VAL A 238 -14.04 13.16 1.64
C VAL A 238 -12.82 13.98 2.04
N PRO A 239 -12.66 14.33 3.33
CA PRO A 239 -11.45 14.96 3.83
C PRO A 239 -10.19 14.14 3.48
N VAL A 240 -9.11 14.85 3.13
CA VAL A 240 -7.82 14.27 2.74
C VAL A 240 -6.74 14.79 3.67
N LEU A 241 -5.95 13.87 4.22
CA LEU A 241 -4.73 14.19 4.97
C LEU A 241 -3.52 13.64 4.18
N ILE A 242 -2.53 14.50 3.96
CA ILE A 242 -1.27 14.11 3.30
C ILE A 242 -0.14 14.26 4.31
N LEU A 243 0.59 13.19 4.54
CA LEU A 243 1.78 13.13 5.37
C LEU A 243 2.96 12.75 4.49
N GLN A 244 3.89 13.70 4.33
CA GLN A 244 5.06 13.56 3.47
C GLN A 244 6.31 13.97 4.25
N GLY A 245 7.39 13.18 4.12
CA GLY A 245 8.68 13.56 4.64
C GLY A 245 9.34 14.65 3.80
N ASP A 246 10.12 15.53 4.40
CA ASP A 246 10.85 16.59 3.72
C ASP A 246 12.04 16.08 2.87
N LYS A 247 12.37 14.80 3.03
CA LYS A 247 13.47 14.10 2.32
C LYS A 247 12.99 12.91 1.50
N ASP A 248 11.69 12.80 1.34
CA ASP A 248 11.05 11.68 0.67
C ASP A 248 10.90 11.96 -0.83
#